data_de6a26692b5844215cfa53dfbfce9834
#
_entry.id   de6a26692b5844215cfa53dfbfce9834
#
_cell.length_a   1.000
_cell.length_b   1.000
_cell.length_c   1.000
_cell.angle_alpha   90.00
_cell.angle_beta   90.00
_cell.angle_gamma   90.00
#
_symmetry.space_group_name_H-M   'P 1'
#
loop_
_entity.id
_entity.type
_entity.pdbx_description
1 polymer ?
#
loop_
_entity_poly.entity_id
_entity_poly.type
_entity_poly.pdbx_seq_one_letter_code
_entity_poly.pdbx_strand_id
1 'polypeptide(L)'
;LVYSTCTYSMEENEEVVYEFLKHHDDMELLDCQVNFGRSGFSYRDLDVTKVRRIFPMDQGEGHFVAKMKKHGQAVMSRKKEMADTALPMFAQTFLKSQLAKQPAHTLLLQDKLYLKQTPFLKLKKIHILRQCILAGEIMKNRIEPHQHFYSASLHQDKFLQTYDMCDEE
;
A
#
# COMPACT_ATOMS: atom_id res chain seq x y z
N LEU A 1 2.50 -10.23 5.47
CA LEU A 1 2.59 -9.17 6.46
C LEU A 1 3.96 -8.51 6.39
N VAL A 2 3.98 -7.18 6.49
CA VAL A 2 5.21 -6.42 6.74
C VAL A 2 5.00 -5.65 8.04
N TYR A 3 5.94 -5.78 8.95
CA TYR A 3 6.03 -5.01 10.18
C TYR A 3 7.16 -3.99 10.06
N SER A 4 6.91 -2.75 10.37
CA SER A 4 7.93 -1.71 10.33
C SER A 4 7.72 -0.68 11.44
N THR A 5 8.82 -0.11 11.92
CA THR A 5 8.84 0.96 12.91
C THR A 5 9.85 2.04 12.52
N CYS A 6 9.76 3.19 13.20
CA CYS A 6 10.72 4.29 13.10
C CYS A 6 11.50 4.44 14.42
N THR A 7 11.71 3.37 15.17
CA THR A 7 12.40 3.38 16.47
C THR A 7 13.69 2.56 16.42
N TYR A 8 14.64 2.89 17.28
CA TYR A 8 15.87 2.13 17.47
C TYR A 8 15.77 1.07 18.58
N SER A 9 14.68 1.10 19.35
CA SER A 9 14.45 0.20 20.47
C SER A 9 14.35 -1.25 20.00
N MET A 10 15.07 -2.14 20.66
CA MET A 10 15.00 -3.58 20.39
C MET A 10 13.66 -4.15 20.87
N GLU A 11 13.13 -3.59 21.93
CA GLU A 11 11.85 -3.95 22.55
C GLU A 11 10.67 -3.71 21.60
N GLU A 12 10.78 -2.72 20.72
CA GLU A 12 9.74 -2.40 19.72
C GLU A 12 10.00 -3.07 18.36
N ASN A 13 11.12 -3.66 18.17
CA ASN A 13 11.58 -4.25 16.91
C ASN A 13 11.72 -5.76 16.98
N GLU A 14 12.90 -6.27 17.31
CA GLU A 14 13.20 -7.70 17.31
C GLU A 14 12.36 -8.45 18.35
N GLU A 15 12.12 -7.87 19.51
CA GLU A 15 11.30 -8.51 20.55
C GLU A 15 9.85 -8.68 20.11
N VAL A 16 9.27 -7.67 19.48
CA VAL A 16 7.90 -7.77 18.94
C VAL A 16 7.80 -8.86 17.87
N VAL A 17 8.77 -8.91 16.95
CA VAL A 17 8.81 -9.96 15.91
C VAL A 17 8.97 -11.34 16.53
N TYR A 18 9.87 -11.49 17.50
CA TYR A 18 10.11 -12.74 18.21
C TYR A 18 8.86 -13.23 18.94
N GLU A 19 8.26 -12.39 19.78
CA GLU A 19 7.06 -12.76 20.53
C GLU A 19 5.86 -13.01 19.61
N PHE A 20 5.74 -12.29 18.51
CA PHE A 20 4.72 -12.56 17.52
C PHE A 20 4.89 -13.96 16.89
N LEU A 21 6.08 -14.30 16.43
CA LEU A 21 6.35 -15.61 15.82
C LEU A 21 6.19 -16.76 16.81
N LYS A 22 6.55 -16.56 18.08
CA LYS A 22 6.39 -17.53 19.15
C LYS A 22 4.92 -17.88 19.44
N HIS A 23 4.01 -16.94 19.22
CA HIS A 23 2.57 -17.13 19.45
C HIS A 23 1.78 -17.49 18.17
N HIS A 24 2.47 -17.57 17.02
CA HIS A 24 1.84 -17.80 15.72
C HIS A 24 2.64 -18.82 14.90
N ASP A 25 2.42 -20.11 15.18
CA ASP A 25 3.11 -21.23 14.51
C ASP A 25 2.83 -21.27 12.98
N ASP A 26 1.78 -20.60 12.54
CA ASP A 26 1.41 -20.48 11.13
C ASP A 26 2.10 -19.30 10.42
N MET A 27 3.00 -18.59 11.10
CA MET A 27 3.76 -17.47 10.55
C MET A 27 5.24 -17.81 10.41
N GLU A 28 5.84 -17.38 9.34
CA GLU A 28 7.26 -17.55 9.01
C GLU A 28 7.91 -16.20 8.76
N LEU A 29 9.09 -15.98 9.34
CA LEU A 29 9.94 -14.84 9.02
C LEU A 29 10.65 -15.06 7.68
N LEU A 30 10.41 -14.19 6.72
CA LEU A 30 11.07 -14.22 5.43
C LEU A 30 12.21 -13.20 5.37
N ASP A 31 13.23 -13.51 4.60
CA ASP A 31 14.24 -12.52 4.23
C ASP A 31 13.59 -11.33 3.49
N CYS A 32 13.95 -10.12 3.88
CA CYS A 32 13.51 -8.90 3.21
C CYS A 32 13.99 -8.82 1.75
N GLN A 33 15.07 -9.53 1.40
CA GLN A 33 15.65 -9.59 0.05
C GLN A 33 16.05 -8.21 -0.50
N VAL A 34 16.62 -7.38 0.34
CA VAL A 34 17.15 -6.06 -0.04
C VAL A 34 18.65 -5.99 0.25
N ASN A 35 19.36 -5.18 -0.52
CA ASN A 35 20.81 -5.02 -0.44
C ASN A 35 21.26 -3.77 0.34
N PHE A 36 20.34 -3.13 1.05
CA PHE A 36 20.59 -1.95 1.88
C PHE A 36 20.24 -2.21 3.34
N GLY A 37 20.70 -1.32 4.22
CA GLY A 37 20.50 -1.46 5.65
C GLY A 37 21.37 -2.57 6.26
N ARG A 38 21.10 -2.91 7.49
CA ARG A 38 21.84 -3.89 8.31
C ARG A 38 20.93 -4.95 8.88
N SER A 39 21.47 -6.08 9.26
CA SER A 39 20.75 -7.09 10.04
C SER A 39 20.24 -6.52 11.36
N GLY A 40 19.22 -7.13 11.93
CA GLY A 40 18.74 -6.80 13.26
C GLY A 40 19.79 -7.04 14.36
N PHE A 41 19.50 -6.54 15.54
CA PHE A 41 20.31 -6.85 16.73
C PHE A 41 20.02 -8.28 17.21
N SER A 42 21.05 -8.94 17.70
CA SER A 42 20.91 -10.29 18.22
C SER A 42 19.85 -10.35 19.34
N TYR A 43 18.83 -11.17 19.16
CA TYR A 43 17.76 -11.34 20.11
C TYR A 43 17.33 -12.81 20.16
N ARG A 44 17.67 -13.50 21.27
CA ARG A 44 17.35 -14.92 21.48
C ARG A 44 17.74 -15.77 20.26
N ASP A 45 16.83 -16.59 19.77
CA ASP A 45 16.97 -17.47 18.60
C ASP A 45 16.33 -16.91 17.32
N LEU A 46 15.96 -15.61 17.32
CA LEU A 46 15.47 -14.95 16.13
C LEU A 46 16.57 -14.86 15.05
N ASP A 47 16.24 -15.30 13.84
CA ASP A 47 17.14 -15.10 12.68
C ASP A 47 17.11 -13.63 12.23
N VAL A 48 17.93 -12.83 12.89
CA VAL A 48 18.01 -11.39 12.67
C VAL A 48 18.61 -10.99 11.33
N THR A 49 19.14 -11.96 10.56
CA THR A 49 19.64 -11.70 9.21
C THR A 49 18.50 -11.46 8.22
N LYS A 50 17.30 -11.91 8.56
CA LYS A 50 16.09 -11.76 7.73
C LYS A 50 15.41 -10.42 7.88
N VAL A 51 15.68 -9.66 8.94
CA VAL A 51 15.14 -8.32 9.16
C VAL A 51 16.13 -7.26 8.72
N ARG A 52 15.68 -6.01 8.63
CA ARG A 52 16.55 -4.88 8.26
C ARG A 52 16.37 -3.71 9.21
N ARG A 53 17.50 -3.17 9.64
CA ARG A 53 17.62 -1.87 10.29
C ARG A 53 18.26 -0.90 9.32
N ILE A 54 17.67 0.28 9.18
CA ILE A 54 18.12 1.31 8.25
C ILE A 54 18.43 2.54 9.09
N PHE A 55 19.70 2.79 9.34
CA PHE A 55 20.15 3.90 10.17
C PHE A 55 20.47 5.14 9.32
N PRO A 56 20.65 6.33 9.93
CA PRO A 56 21.08 7.52 9.20
C PRO A 56 22.37 7.33 8.39
N MET A 57 23.34 6.56 8.91
CA MET A 57 24.56 6.22 8.18
C MET A 57 24.33 5.32 6.96
N ASP A 58 23.18 4.67 6.87
CA ASP A 58 22.74 3.87 5.73
C ASP A 58 21.83 4.70 4.78
N GLN A 59 21.86 6.02 4.89
CA GLN A 59 21.02 6.98 4.15
C GLN A 59 19.51 6.85 4.42
N GLY A 60 19.15 6.41 5.61
CA GLY A 60 17.76 6.32 6.07
C GLY A 60 17.50 7.20 7.28
N GLU A 61 16.25 7.24 7.71
CA GLU A 61 15.82 8.05 8.88
C GLU A 61 15.75 7.25 10.18
N GLY A 62 16.18 5.99 10.17
CA GLY A 62 16.03 5.08 11.29
C GLY A 62 14.74 4.27 11.18
N HIS A 63 14.81 3.16 10.48
CA HIS A 63 13.67 2.26 10.29
C HIS A 63 14.05 0.83 10.64
N PHE A 64 13.07 0.07 11.07
CA PHE A 64 13.12 -1.37 11.18
C PHE A 64 12.07 -1.99 10.28
N VAL A 65 12.40 -3.10 9.62
CA VAL A 65 11.47 -3.82 8.75
C VAL A 65 11.62 -5.33 8.95
N ALA A 66 10.51 -6.02 9.13
CA ALA A 66 10.40 -7.47 9.13
C ALA A 66 9.28 -7.91 8.17
N LYS A 67 9.59 -8.89 7.33
CA LYS A 67 8.65 -9.47 6.35
C LYS A 67 8.24 -10.85 6.81
N MET A 68 6.95 -11.12 6.88
CA MET A 68 6.43 -12.40 7.36
C MET A 68 5.38 -12.97 6.39
N LYS A 69 5.33 -14.29 6.33
CA LYS A 69 4.36 -15.04 5.53
C LYS A 69 3.49 -15.88 6.44
N LYS A 70 2.19 -15.84 6.21
CA LYS A 70 1.25 -16.76 6.83
C LYS A 70 1.13 -18.03 6.00
N HIS A 71 1.31 -19.18 6.64
CA HIS A 71 1.03 -20.50 6.07
C HIS A 71 -0.42 -20.91 6.32
N GLY A 72 -0.92 -21.84 5.54
CA GLY A 72 -2.27 -22.35 5.63
C GLY A 72 -3.11 -22.03 4.38
N GLN A 73 -4.25 -22.68 4.28
CA GLN A 73 -5.19 -22.40 3.22
C GLN A 73 -5.91 -21.07 3.52
N ALA A 74 -5.86 -20.15 2.57
CA ALA A 74 -6.70 -18.97 2.65
C ALA A 74 -8.17 -19.43 2.69
N VAL A 75 -8.81 -19.25 3.83
CA VAL A 75 -10.25 -19.38 3.89
C VAL A 75 -10.82 -18.25 3.04
N MET A 76 -11.11 -18.57 1.79
CA MET A 76 -11.82 -17.68 0.88
C MET A 76 -13.23 -17.48 1.44
N SER A 77 -13.37 -16.59 2.42
CA SER A 77 -14.70 -16.10 2.72
C SER A 77 -15.18 -15.42 1.45
N ARG A 78 -16.30 -15.88 0.90
CA ARG A 78 -16.95 -15.24 -0.25
C ARG A 78 -17.43 -13.87 0.18
N LYS A 79 -16.52 -12.91 0.18
CA LYS A 79 -16.86 -11.52 0.41
C LYS A 79 -17.64 -11.06 -0.80
N LYS A 80 -18.81 -10.48 -0.56
CA LYS A 80 -19.65 -9.96 -1.63
C LYS A 80 -18.92 -8.78 -2.27
N GLU A 81 -18.67 -8.88 -3.56
CA GLU A 81 -18.11 -7.79 -4.35
C GLU A 81 -19.15 -6.67 -4.49
N MET A 82 -18.65 -5.46 -4.57
CA MET A 82 -19.47 -4.30 -4.93
C MET A 82 -19.48 -4.19 -6.46
N ALA A 83 -20.65 -3.90 -7.02
CA ALA A 83 -20.73 -3.59 -8.43
C ALA A 83 -19.97 -2.29 -8.74
N ASP A 84 -19.36 -2.25 -9.91
CA ASP A 84 -18.77 -1.02 -10.42
C ASP A 84 -19.84 0.04 -10.61
N THR A 85 -19.49 1.28 -10.32
CA THR A 85 -20.42 2.40 -10.51
C THR A 85 -20.34 2.91 -11.96
N ALA A 86 -21.48 3.06 -12.61
CA ALA A 86 -21.55 3.74 -13.89
C ALA A 86 -21.13 5.20 -13.71
N LEU A 87 -20.03 5.59 -14.36
CA LEU A 87 -19.50 6.94 -14.25
C LEU A 87 -20.19 7.90 -15.20
N PRO A 88 -20.42 9.16 -14.80
CA PRO A 88 -20.82 10.23 -15.72
C PRO A 88 -19.82 10.38 -16.87
N MET A 89 -20.29 10.85 -18.02
CA MET A 89 -19.48 10.99 -19.24
C MET A 89 -18.21 11.82 -19.01
N PHE A 90 -18.33 12.93 -18.30
CA PHE A 90 -17.17 13.80 -18.02
C PHE A 90 -16.10 13.08 -17.16
N ALA A 91 -16.51 12.18 -16.24
CA ALA A 91 -15.60 11.40 -15.43
C ALA A 91 -14.87 10.33 -16.27
N GLN A 92 -15.59 9.69 -17.18
CA GLN A 92 -14.96 8.76 -18.13
C GLN A 92 -13.98 9.48 -19.05
N THR A 93 -14.35 10.66 -19.55
CA THR A 93 -13.48 11.48 -20.40
C THR A 93 -12.23 11.89 -19.65
N PHE A 94 -12.37 12.32 -18.40
CA PHE A 94 -11.22 12.65 -17.55
C PHE A 94 -10.27 11.45 -17.41
N LEU A 95 -10.76 10.28 -17.01
CA LEU A 95 -9.89 9.10 -16.87
C LEU A 95 -9.19 8.72 -18.17
N LYS A 96 -9.92 8.79 -19.30
CA LYS A 96 -9.35 8.49 -20.61
C LYS A 96 -8.31 9.51 -21.06
N SER A 97 -8.45 10.77 -20.66
CA SER A 97 -7.48 11.81 -20.99
C SER A 97 -6.22 11.78 -20.12
N GLN A 98 -6.28 11.15 -18.95
CA GLN A 98 -5.15 11.13 -18.02
C GLN A 98 -4.40 9.80 -18.04
N LEU A 99 -5.08 8.67 -18.21
CA LEU A 99 -4.51 7.34 -18.02
C LEU A 99 -4.33 6.61 -19.35
N ALA A 100 -3.11 6.12 -19.57
CA ALA A 100 -2.80 5.22 -20.68
C ALA A 100 -3.51 3.86 -20.53
N LYS A 101 -3.66 3.39 -19.28
CA LYS A 101 -4.39 2.16 -18.95
C LYS A 101 -5.54 2.46 -18.01
N GLN A 102 -6.75 2.13 -18.44
CA GLN A 102 -7.94 2.35 -17.64
C GLN A 102 -7.98 1.42 -16.42
N PRO A 103 -8.52 1.87 -15.27
CA PRO A 103 -8.73 1.03 -14.10
C PRO A 103 -9.74 -0.08 -14.42
N ALA A 104 -9.53 -1.28 -13.83
CA ALA A 104 -10.46 -2.39 -14.02
C ALA A 104 -11.79 -2.15 -13.29
N HIS A 105 -11.75 -1.46 -12.15
CA HIS A 105 -12.90 -1.22 -11.30
C HIS A 105 -12.97 0.24 -10.86
N THR A 106 -14.17 0.80 -10.86
CA THR A 106 -14.47 2.16 -10.41
C THR A 106 -15.59 2.14 -9.38
N LEU A 107 -15.47 2.94 -8.35
CA LEU A 107 -16.47 3.12 -7.32
C LEU A 107 -16.70 4.60 -7.06
N LEU A 108 -17.94 5.02 -7.20
CA LEU A 108 -18.40 6.33 -6.77
C LEU A 108 -19.09 6.18 -5.42
N LEU A 109 -18.51 6.78 -4.40
CA LEU A 109 -19.07 6.78 -3.04
C LEU A 109 -19.24 8.23 -2.60
N GLN A 110 -20.49 8.65 -2.42
CA GLN A 110 -20.85 10.07 -2.34
C GLN A 110 -20.33 10.79 -3.61
N ASP A 111 -19.53 11.84 -3.44
CA ASP A 111 -18.94 12.56 -4.58
C ASP A 111 -17.47 12.14 -4.86
N LYS A 112 -16.99 11.05 -4.24
CA LYS A 112 -15.60 10.61 -4.34
C LYS A 112 -15.47 9.45 -5.31
N LEU A 113 -14.59 9.62 -6.29
CA LEU A 113 -14.26 8.59 -7.28
C LEU A 113 -13.04 7.79 -6.82
N TYR A 114 -13.21 6.49 -6.69
CA TYR A 114 -12.16 5.54 -6.33
C TYR A 114 -11.85 4.61 -7.49
N LEU A 115 -10.56 4.27 -7.64
CA LEU A 115 -10.04 3.38 -8.69
C LEU A 115 -9.35 2.17 -8.07
N LYS A 116 -9.49 1.00 -8.71
CA LYS A 116 -8.86 -0.23 -8.27
C LYS A 116 -8.63 -1.21 -9.43
N GLN A 117 -7.62 -2.08 -9.31
CA GLN A 117 -7.37 -3.16 -10.26
C GLN A 117 -8.06 -4.48 -9.86
N THR A 118 -8.56 -4.57 -8.64
CA THR A 118 -9.33 -5.71 -8.12
C THR A 118 -10.71 -5.25 -7.69
N PRO A 119 -11.73 -6.13 -7.67
CA PRO A 119 -13.07 -5.72 -7.25
C PRO A 119 -13.13 -5.07 -5.86
N PHE A 120 -14.01 -4.11 -5.69
CA PHE A 120 -14.31 -3.55 -4.38
C PHE A 120 -15.11 -4.55 -3.55
N LEU A 121 -14.77 -4.68 -2.27
CA LEU A 121 -15.43 -5.63 -1.38
C LEU A 121 -16.41 -4.91 -0.47
N LYS A 122 -17.62 -5.48 -0.34
CA LYS A 122 -18.59 -5.02 0.65
C LYS A 122 -18.21 -5.56 2.03
N LEU A 123 -17.60 -4.70 2.85
CA LEU A 123 -17.24 -5.03 4.22
C LEU A 123 -18.37 -4.61 5.17
N LYS A 124 -18.78 -5.54 6.06
CA LYS A 124 -19.78 -5.26 7.10
C LYS A 124 -19.08 -4.92 8.40
N LYS A 125 -19.64 -4.01 9.16
CA LYS A 125 -19.17 -3.63 10.51
C LYS A 125 -17.72 -3.09 10.55
N ILE A 126 -17.19 -2.62 9.41
CA ILE A 126 -15.89 -1.98 9.34
C ILE A 126 -16.09 -0.57 8.81
N HIS A 127 -15.57 0.41 9.53
CA HIS A 127 -15.55 1.79 9.05
C HIS A 127 -14.35 1.94 8.11
N ILE A 128 -14.64 2.19 6.85
CA ILE A 128 -13.61 2.37 5.83
C ILE A 128 -13.37 3.86 5.66
N LEU A 129 -12.20 4.32 6.07
CA LEU A 129 -11.78 5.72 5.93
C LEU A 129 -11.42 6.06 4.49
N ARG A 130 -10.86 5.10 3.74
CA ARG A 130 -10.43 5.27 2.35
C ARG A 130 -10.54 3.97 1.58
N GLN A 131 -11.03 4.06 0.35
CA GLN A 131 -11.11 2.95 -0.60
C GLN A 131 -10.00 3.10 -1.64
N CYS A 132 -8.93 2.32 -1.57
CA CYS A 132 -7.88 2.28 -2.58
C CYS A 132 -7.41 3.68 -3.09
N ILE A 133 -7.31 3.90 -4.41
CA ILE A 133 -6.88 5.18 -5.00
C ILE A 133 -8.06 6.14 -5.08
N LEU A 134 -8.00 7.24 -4.35
CA LEU A 134 -8.93 8.34 -4.52
C LEU A 134 -8.50 9.17 -5.74
N ALA A 135 -9.26 9.05 -6.83
CA ALA A 135 -8.95 9.78 -8.06
C ALA A 135 -9.33 11.26 -7.98
N GLY A 136 -10.41 11.57 -7.29
CA GLY A 136 -10.88 12.94 -7.16
C GLY A 136 -12.30 13.02 -6.65
N GLU A 137 -12.81 14.24 -6.56
CA GLU A 137 -14.20 14.54 -6.19
C GLU A 137 -14.98 15.01 -7.41
N ILE A 138 -16.23 14.54 -7.53
CA ILE A 138 -17.14 14.95 -8.60
C ILE A 138 -17.81 16.26 -8.19
N MET A 139 -17.56 17.30 -8.98
CA MET A 139 -18.17 18.61 -8.85
C MET A 139 -19.06 18.83 -10.06
N LYS A 140 -20.34 19.13 -9.91
CA LYS A 140 -21.29 19.35 -11.01
C LYS A 140 -20.96 18.62 -12.34
N ASN A 141 -20.08 19.20 -13.17
CA ASN A 141 -19.72 18.70 -14.51
C ASN A 141 -18.21 18.43 -14.67
N ARG A 142 -17.45 18.33 -13.60
CA ARG A 142 -16.00 18.10 -13.65
C ARG A 142 -15.57 17.20 -12.49
N ILE A 143 -14.38 16.63 -12.63
CA ILE A 143 -13.64 16.02 -11.51
C ILE A 143 -12.60 17.03 -11.05
N GLU A 144 -12.52 17.21 -9.74
CA GLU A 144 -11.40 17.85 -9.08
C GLU A 144 -10.43 16.75 -8.64
N PRO A 145 -9.26 16.60 -9.31
CA PRO A 145 -8.35 15.50 -9.06
C PRO A 145 -7.74 15.59 -7.67
N HIS A 146 -7.59 14.45 -7.03
CA HIS A 146 -6.91 14.36 -5.75
C HIS A 146 -5.42 14.04 -5.95
N GLN A 147 -4.54 14.56 -5.09
CA GLN A 147 -3.10 14.28 -5.12
C GLN A 147 -2.78 12.78 -5.20
N HIS A 148 -3.56 11.92 -4.54
CA HIS A 148 -3.37 10.47 -4.58
C HIS A 148 -3.56 9.86 -5.98
N PHE A 149 -4.30 10.50 -6.86
CA PHE A 149 -4.44 10.06 -8.24
C PHE A 149 -3.09 10.09 -8.95
N TYR A 150 -2.34 11.17 -8.78
CA TYR A 150 -1.04 11.34 -9.40
C TYR A 150 0.07 10.57 -8.68
N SER A 151 0.09 10.60 -7.34
CA SER A 151 1.11 9.90 -6.55
C SER A 151 0.97 8.38 -6.53
N ALA A 152 -0.22 7.83 -6.81
CA ALA A 152 -0.42 6.39 -6.88
C ALA A 152 0.20 5.74 -8.13
N SER A 153 0.59 6.53 -9.11
CA SER A 153 1.30 6.07 -10.28
C SER A 153 2.79 6.33 -10.11
N LEU A 154 3.44 5.49 -9.36
CA LEU A 154 4.92 5.48 -9.27
C LEU A 154 5.61 5.13 -10.60
N HIS A 155 4.83 4.80 -11.64
CA HIS A 155 5.34 4.44 -12.96
C HIS A 155 4.76 5.39 -14.00
N GLN A 156 5.61 6.07 -14.73
CA GLN A 156 5.29 7.02 -15.80
C GLN A 156 4.40 6.41 -16.90
N ASP A 157 4.46 5.08 -17.09
CA ASP A 157 3.67 4.32 -18.05
C ASP A 157 2.16 4.29 -17.79
N LYS A 158 1.70 4.76 -16.63
CA LYS A 158 0.27 4.81 -16.30
C LYS A 158 -0.42 6.09 -16.74
N PHE A 159 0.31 7.16 -16.98
CA PHE A 159 -0.23 8.42 -17.46
C PHE A 159 0.11 8.66 -18.93
N LEU A 160 -0.79 9.33 -19.64
CA LEU A 160 -0.57 9.73 -21.04
C LEU A 160 0.48 10.83 -21.16
N GLN A 161 0.58 11.68 -20.16
CA GLN A 161 1.55 12.78 -20.11
C GLN A 161 2.18 12.87 -18.72
N THR A 162 3.49 13.01 -18.69
CA THR A 162 4.27 13.27 -17.48
C THR A 162 5.19 14.47 -17.76
N TYR A 163 5.42 15.27 -16.73
CA TYR A 163 6.34 16.38 -16.78
C TYR A 163 7.39 16.18 -15.69
N ASP A 164 8.64 16.24 -16.09
CA ASP A 164 9.73 16.33 -15.13
C ASP A 164 9.80 17.77 -14.64
N MET A 165 9.58 17.97 -13.35
CA MET A 165 9.89 19.26 -12.72
C MET A 165 11.39 19.29 -12.49
N CYS A 166 12.11 19.99 -13.33
CA CYS A 166 13.50 20.33 -13.03
C CYS A 166 13.49 21.28 -11.84
N ASP A 167 14.26 20.97 -10.81
CA ASP A 167 14.58 21.92 -9.76
C ASP A 167 15.32 23.09 -10.44
N GLU A 168 14.63 24.20 -10.65
CA GLU A 168 15.30 25.47 -10.94
C GLU A 168 15.96 25.90 -9.63
N GLU A 169 17.29 25.88 -9.61
CA GLU A 169 18.11 26.45 -8.55
C GLU A 169 17.89 27.97 -8.38
#